data_47a23cdb98a60662c6991442829ea938
#
_entry.id   47a23cdb98a60662c6991442829ea938
#
_cell.length_a   1.000
_cell.length_b   1.000
_cell.length_c   1.000
_cell.angle_alpha   90.00
_cell.angle_beta   90.00
_cell.angle_gamma   90.00
#
_symmetry.space_group_name_H-M   'P 1'
#
loop_
_entity.id
_entity.type
_entity.pdbx_description
1 polymer ?
#
loop_
_entity_poly.entity_id
_entity_poly.type
_entity_poly.pdbx_seq_one_letter_code
_entity_poly.pdbx_strand_id
1 'polypeptide(L)'
;TQQGSTSAIQRRFNIGYNRAGRIIDQLEQVGVVGIATGSAPRCVLLSDENTLLEIISNLDVEKFKEPIQTEHFTEANHFEECSRLIGLGINLEKEGMIDEAINVYEKSIVPQLPAKHPYERLAILYRKRKDYVNEIRVLTTAISVFMKENERRAGIVCDKDGSLHDMVMQALETNASIRYEDGKWAFVQYDVMELITRLEKAKKLQNNKSRTK
;
A
#
# COMPACT_ATOMS: atom_id res chain seq x y z
N THR A 1 -22.97 -30.37 -0.01
CA THR A 1 -21.81 -30.73 0.83
C THR A 1 -21.45 -29.52 1.67
N GLN A 2 -21.68 -29.62 2.99
CA GLN A 2 -21.34 -28.58 3.95
C GLN A 2 -19.83 -28.61 4.21
N GLN A 3 -19.08 -27.84 3.43
CA GLN A 3 -17.62 -27.75 3.55
C GLN A 3 -17.18 -26.30 3.63
N GLY A 4 -16.37 -25.99 4.64
CA GLY A 4 -15.72 -24.71 4.83
C GLY A 4 -14.30 -24.71 4.28
N SER A 5 -13.96 -23.76 3.40
CA SER A 5 -12.59 -23.60 2.94
C SER A 5 -12.16 -22.13 2.96
N THR A 6 -10.89 -21.91 3.28
CA THR A 6 -10.26 -20.59 3.23
C THR A 6 -10.49 -19.90 1.89
N SER A 7 -10.33 -20.64 0.79
CA SER A 7 -10.53 -20.12 -0.57
C SER A 7 -11.99 -19.74 -0.86
N ALA A 8 -12.97 -20.44 -0.26
CA ALA A 8 -14.38 -20.11 -0.40
C ALA A 8 -14.72 -18.82 0.35
N ILE A 9 -14.21 -18.67 1.59
CA ILE A 9 -14.36 -17.46 2.41
C ILE A 9 -13.69 -16.28 1.70
N GLN A 10 -12.47 -16.45 1.23
CA GLN A 10 -11.73 -15.42 0.49
C GLN A 10 -12.56 -14.88 -0.69
N ARG A 11 -13.07 -15.77 -1.53
CA ARG A 11 -13.85 -15.37 -2.71
C ARG A 11 -15.22 -14.80 -2.37
N ARG A 12 -15.89 -15.35 -1.37
CA ARG A 12 -17.24 -14.93 -0.98
C ARG A 12 -17.26 -13.52 -0.39
N PHE A 13 -16.24 -13.20 0.44
CA PHE A 13 -16.15 -11.94 1.18
C PHE A 13 -15.14 -10.96 0.60
N ASN A 14 -14.47 -11.33 -0.51
CA ASN A 14 -13.43 -10.52 -1.15
C ASN A 14 -12.34 -10.02 -0.17
N ILE A 15 -11.85 -10.93 0.67
CA ILE A 15 -10.82 -10.67 1.68
C ILE A 15 -9.52 -11.42 1.36
N GLY A 16 -8.39 -10.97 1.93
CA GLY A 16 -7.10 -11.65 1.76
C GLY A 16 -7.09 -13.08 2.35
N TYR A 17 -6.23 -13.95 1.79
CA TYR A 17 -6.13 -15.37 2.17
C TYR A 17 -5.84 -15.54 3.67
N ASN A 18 -4.93 -14.76 4.24
CA ASN A 18 -4.59 -14.82 5.66
C ASN A 18 -5.78 -14.46 6.56
N ARG A 19 -6.58 -13.46 6.17
CA ARG A 19 -7.80 -13.11 6.90
C ARG A 19 -8.85 -14.20 6.80
N ALA A 20 -9.02 -14.80 5.62
CA ALA A 20 -9.91 -15.94 5.43
C ALA A 20 -9.46 -17.17 6.23
N GLY A 21 -8.14 -17.43 6.32
CA GLY A 21 -7.55 -18.47 7.16
C GLY A 21 -7.89 -18.27 8.64
N ARG A 22 -7.67 -17.09 9.18
CA ARG A 22 -8.03 -16.78 10.58
C ARG A 22 -9.51 -16.97 10.88
N ILE A 23 -10.39 -16.55 9.97
CA ILE A 23 -11.83 -16.75 10.14
C ILE A 23 -12.16 -18.23 10.24
N ILE A 24 -11.58 -19.08 9.38
CA ILE A 24 -11.85 -20.52 9.42
C ILE A 24 -11.25 -21.18 10.68
N ASP A 25 -10.12 -20.68 11.20
CA ASP A 25 -9.52 -21.15 12.45
C ASP A 25 -10.38 -20.75 13.66
N GLN A 26 -10.94 -19.53 13.67
CA GLN A 26 -11.91 -19.09 14.68
C GLN A 26 -13.20 -19.92 14.63
N LEU A 27 -13.69 -20.27 13.45
CA LEU A 27 -14.85 -21.16 13.29
C LEU A 27 -14.58 -22.57 13.81
N GLU A 28 -13.33 -23.06 13.71
CA GLU A 28 -12.91 -24.32 14.33
C GLU A 28 -12.92 -24.22 15.86
N GLN A 29 -12.37 -23.14 16.43
CA GLN A 29 -12.33 -22.93 17.87
C GLN A 29 -13.71 -22.90 18.53
N VAL A 30 -14.71 -22.40 17.81
CA VAL A 30 -16.11 -22.37 18.30
C VAL A 30 -16.93 -23.60 17.86
N GLY A 31 -16.30 -24.60 17.25
CA GLY A 31 -16.95 -25.86 16.87
C GLY A 31 -17.89 -25.81 15.69
N VAL A 32 -17.81 -24.76 14.86
CA VAL A 32 -18.61 -24.63 13.65
C VAL A 32 -18.06 -25.50 12.51
N VAL A 33 -16.73 -25.58 12.40
CA VAL A 33 -16.04 -26.45 11.43
C VAL A 33 -15.08 -27.41 12.15
N GLY A 34 -14.80 -28.53 11.49
CA GLY A 34 -13.86 -29.54 12.01
C GLY A 34 -12.39 -29.12 11.87
N ILE A 35 -11.52 -29.92 12.47
CA ILE A 35 -10.07 -29.72 12.46
C ILE A 35 -9.50 -29.73 11.04
N ALA A 36 -8.41 -28.98 10.86
CA ALA A 36 -7.68 -28.96 9.58
C ALA A 36 -7.03 -30.33 9.30
N THR A 37 -7.31 -30.90 8.13
CA THR A 37 -6.65 -32.10 7.61
C THR A 37 -5.87 -31.73 6.34
N GLY A 38 -4.70 -31.13 6.50
CA GLY A 38 -3.88 -30.63 5.40
C GLY A 38 -4.56 -29.50 4.61
N SER A 39 -4.55 -29.58 3.29
CA SER A 39 -5.15 -28.58 2.38
C SER A 39 -6.62 -28.83 2.04
N ALA A 40 -7.23 -29.88 2.58
CA ALA A 40 -8.62 -30.24 2.30
C ALA A 40 -9.61 -29.26 2.95
N PRO A 41 -10.79 -29.02 2.35
CA PRO A 41 -11.85 -28.24 2.99
C PRO A 41 -12.29 -28.91 4.31
N ARG A 42 -12.55 -28.13 5.34
CA ARG A 42 -13.01 -28.61 6.66
C ARG A 42 -14.49 -28.97 6.61
N CYS A 43 -14.89 -30.02 7.29
CA CYS A 43 -16.31 -30.35 7.42
C CYS A 43 -17.02 -29.32 8.28
N VAL A 44 -18.24 -28.92 7.91
CA VAL A 44 -19.14 -28.17 8.80
C VAL A 44 -19.76 -29.15 9.79
N LEU A 45 -19.61 -28.86 11.08
CA LEU A 45 -20.05 -29.74 12.18
C LEU A 45 -21.51 -29.47 12.62
N LEU A 46 -22.06 -28.33 12.23
CA LEU A 46 -23.42 -27.94 12.58
C LEU A 46 -24.45 -28.58 11.63
N SER A 47 -25.51 -29.13 12.20
CA SER A 47 -26.59 -29.77 11.46
C SER A 47 -27.77 -28.83 11.18
N ASP A 48 -27.88 -27.75 11.95
CA ASP A 48 -29.04 -26.84 11.89
C ASP A 48 -28.65 -25.38 12.21
N GLU A 49 -29.52 -24.46 11.80
CA GLU A 49 -29.33 -23.02 11.95
C GLU A 49 -29.51 -22.54 13.40
N ASN A 50 -30.34 -23.22 14.21
CA ASN A 50 -30.61 -22.82 15.59
C ASN A 50 -29.36 -23.03 16.45
N THR A 51 -28.65 -24.14 16.27
CA THR A 51 -27.35 -24.38 16.94
C THR A 51 -26.31 -23.31 16.57
N LEU A 52 -26.30 -22.86 15.31
CA LEU A 52 -25.44 -21.75 14.90
C LEU A 52 -25.80 -20.44 15.59
N LEU A 53 -27.08 -20.12 15.68
CA LEU A 53 -27.58 -18.90 16.37
C LEU A 53 -27.26 -18.94 17.88
N GLU A 54 -27.37 -20.10 18.52
CA GLU A 54 -26.99 -20.29 19.91
C GLU A 54 -25.50 -20.07 20.14
N ILE A 55 -24.65 -20.61 19.27
CA ILE A 55 -23.20 -20.35 19.31
C ILE A 55 -22.92 -18.86 19.15
N ILE A 56 -23.53 -18.20 18.17
CA ILE A 56 -23.35 -16.76 17.91
C ILE A 56 -23.81 -15.92 19.10
N SER A 57 -24.95 -16.25 19.74
CA SER A 57 -25.49 -15.50 20.88
C SER A 57 -24.62 -15.64 22.15
N ASN A 58 -23.96 -16.76 22.30
CA ASN A 58 -23.06 -17.06 23.42
C ASN A 58 -21.59 -16.73 23.12
N LEU A 59 -21.30 -16.21 21.92
CA LEU A 59 -19.95 -15.88 21.50
C LEU A 59 -19.46 -14.66 22.29
N ASP A 60 -18.48 -14.90 23.16
CA ASP A 60 -17.75 -13.82 23.82
C ASP A 60 -16.86 -13.14 22.76
N VAL A 61 -17.44 -12.10 22.13
CA VAL A 61 -16.76 -11.35 21.07
C VAL A 61 -15.45 -10.71 21.56
N GLU A 62 -15.33 -10.46 22.87
CA GLU A 62 -14.09 -9.93 23.46
C GLU A 62 -12.94 -10.95 23.43
N LYS A 63 -13.24 -12.27 23.51
CA LYS A 63 -12.26 -13.34 23.34
C LYS A 63 -11.68 -13.41 21.92
N PHE A 64 -12.43 -12.92 20.92
CA PHE A 64 -12.01 -12.86 19.52
C PHE A 64 -11.59 -11.46 19.09
N LYS A 65 -11.80 -10.48 19.93
CA LYS A 65 -11.03 -9.24 19.93
C LYS A 65 -9.67 -9.56 20.58
N GLU A 66 -8.90 -10.47 20.01
CA GLU A 66 -7.47 -10.22 20.11
C GLU A 66 -7.31 -8.76 19.79
N PRO A 67 -6.50 -7.98 20.58
CA PRO A 67 -6.08 -6.67 20.12
C PRO A 67 -5.70 -6.97 18.69
N ILE A 68 -6.34 -6.26 17.74
CA ILE A 68 -5.86 -6.30 16.38
C ILE A 68 -4.38 -6.15 16.62
N GLN A 69 -3.68 -7.29 16.72
CA GLN A 69 -2.26 -7.28 16.45
C GLN A 69 -2.39 -6.64 15.08
N THR A 70 -2.20 -5.32 15.08
CA THR A 70 -1.86 -4.63 13.86
C THR A 70 -0.90 -5.63 13.31
N GLU A 71 -1.45 -6.49 12.39
CA GLU A 71 -0.59 -7.48 11.75
C GLU A 71 0.65 -6.66 11.61
N HIS A 72 1.78 -7.13 12.15
CA HIS A 72 3.01 -6.57 11.70
C HIS A 72 2.89 -6.73 10.21
N PHE A 73 2.19 -5.79 9.60
CA PHE A 73 2.25 -5.53 8.19
C PHE A 73 3.72 -5.20 8.06
N THR A 74 4.51 -6.27 7.93
CA THR A 74 5.91 -6.13 7.65
C THR A 74 5.94 -5.20 6.45
N GLU A 75 6.93 -4.34 6.36
CA GLU A 75 7.12 -3.47 5.19
C GLU A 75 6.92 -4.27 3.88
N ALA A 76 7.22 -5.57 3.91
CA ALA A 76 6.99 -6.52 2.84
C ALA A 76 5.50 -6.68 2.47
N ASN A 77 4.58 -6.78 3.44
CA ASN A 77 3.14 -6.91 3.18
C ASN A 77 2.55 -5.61 2.60
N HIS A 78 3.03 -4.46 3.07
CA HIS A 78 2.65 -3.16 2.51
C HIS A 78 3.15 -3.01 1.07
N PHE A 79 4.36 -3.49 0.79
CA PHE A 79 4.94 -3.42 -0.54
C PHE A 79 4.19 -4.32 -1.54
N GLU A 80 3.84 -5.55 -1.14
CA GLU A 80 3.09 -6.48 -1.96
C GLU A 80 1.69 -5.93 -2.29
N GLU A 81 0.96 -5.44 -1.28
CA GLU A 81 -0.36 -4.83 -1.49
C GLU A 81 -0.29 -3.57 -2.34
N CYS A 82 0.71 -2.72 -2.13
CA CYS A 82 0.95 -1.53 -2.95
C CYS A 82 1.19 -1.94 -4.42
N SER A 83 2.03 -2.95 -4.67
CA SER A 83 2.31 -3.47 -6.02
C SER A 83 1.05 -4.01 -6.69
N ARG A 84 0.21 -4.74 -5.96
CA ARG A 84 -1.07 -5.26 -6.43
C ARG A 84 -2.03 -4.14 -6.81
N LEU A 85 -2.16 -3.12 -5.97
CA LEU A 85 -3.00 -1.95 -6.22
C LEU A 85 -2.50 -1.16 -7.43
N ILE A 86 -1.20 -0.97 -7.58
CA ILE A 86 -0.62 -0.30 -8.76
C ILE A 86 -0.99 -1.06 -10.03
N GLY A 87 -0.83 -2.37 -10.05
CA GLY A 87 -1.20 -3.22 -11.20
C GLY A 87 -2.68 -3.10 -11.55
N LEU A 88 -3.55 -3.09 -10.55
CA LEU A 88 -5.00 -2.88 -10.74
C LEU A 88 -5.30 -1.50 -11.33
N GLY A 89 -4.68 -0.44 -10.79
CA GLY A 89 -4.85 0.92 -11.28
C GLY A 89 -4.44 1.08 -12.74
N ILE A 90 -3.33 0.44 -13.15
CA ILE A 90 -2.86 0.43 -14.55
C ILE A 90 -3.90 -0.23 -15.48
N ASN A 91 -4.51 -1.34 -15.05
CA ASN A 91 -5.51 -2.02 -15.85
C ASN A 91 -6.79 -1.19 -15.97
N LEU A 92 -7.28 -0.60 -14.88
CA LEU A 92 -8.44 0.28 -14.88
C LEU A 92 -8.24 1.51 -15.79
N GLU A 93 -7.03 2.09 -15.80
CA GLU A 93 -6.73 3.18 -16.76
C GLU A 93 -6.79 2.73 -18.22
N LYS A 94 -6.30 1.52 -18.55
CA LYS A 94 -6.37 0.97 -19.90
C LYS A 94 -7.80 0.71 -20.36
N GLU A 95 -8.68 0.35 -19.43
CA GLU A 95 -10.11 0.14 -19.65
C GLU A 95 -10.91 1.45 -19.67
N GLY A 96 -10.27 2.58 -19.41
CA GLY A 96 -10.90 3.90 -19.37
C GLY A 96 -11.67 4.20 -18.07
N MET A 97 -11.58 3.32 -17.07
CA MET A 97 -12.22 3.47 -15.76
C MET A 97 -11.40 4.39 -14.85
N ILE A 98 -11.37 5.68 -15.22
CA ILE A 98 -10.42 6.64 -14.61
C ILE A 98 -10.74 6.96 -13.16
N ASP A 99 -12.03 6.98 -12.76
CA ASP A 99 -12.42 7.26 -11.37
C ASP A 99 -12.01 6.13 -10.44
N GLU A 100 -12.21 4.91 -10.88
CA GLU A 100 -11.79 3.70 -10.18
C GLU A 100 -10.26 3.61 -10.09
N ALA A 101 -9.56 3.93 -11.16
CA ALA A 101 -8.10 3.98 -11.17
C ALA A 101 -7.56 4.98 -10.14
N ILE A 102 -8.13 6.20 -10.06
CA ILE A 102 -7.77 7.19 -9.05
C ILE A 102 -7.98 6.62 -7.64
N ASN A 103 -9.15 6.02 -7.36
CA ASN A 103 -9.45 5.44 -6.05
C ASN A 103 -8.47 4.35 -5.65
N VAL A 104 -8.03 3.52 -6.59
CA VAL A 104 -7.05 2.46 -6.35
C VAL A 104 -5.65 3.02 -6.12
N TYR A 105 -5.22 3.99 -6.92
CA TYR A 105 -3.94 4.66 -6.72
C TYR A 105 -3.90 5.44 -5.40
N GLU A 106 -4.99 6.11 -4.99
CA GLU A 106 -5.06 6.76 -3.67
C GLU A 106 -4.83 5.77 -2.53
N LYS A 107 -5.42 4.58 -2.60
CA LYS A 107 -5.17 3.52 -1.62
C LYS A 107 -3.72 3.06 -1.61
N SER A 108 -3.07 2.99 -2.78
CA SER A 108 -1.68 2.54 -2.88
C SER A 108 -0.66 3.52 -2.30
N ILE A 109 -0.99 4.80 -2.19
CA ILE A 109 -0.10 5.81 -1.60
C ILE A 109 -0.32 6.04 -0.10
N VAL A 110 -1.37 5.45 0.52
CA VAL A 110 -1.66 5.58 1.95
C VAL A 110 -0.46 5.14 2.83
N PRO A 111 0.23 4.00 2.55
CA PRO A 111 1.38 3.59 3.32
C PRO A 111 2.62 4.48 3.15
N GLN A 112 2.58 5.48 2.25
CA GLN A 112 3.70 6.37 1.93
C GLN A 112 4.98 5.62 1.52
N LEU A 113 4.83 4.51 0.80
CA LEU A 113 5.95 3.78 0.23
C LEU A 113 6.57 4.54 -0.94
N PRO A 114 7.90 4.43 -1.17
CA PRO A 114 8.59 5.15 -2.24
C PRO A 114 8.36 4.50 -3.62
N ALA A 115 7.10 4.27 -3.97
CA ALA A 115 6.67 3.76 -5.26
C ALA A 115 6.31 4.93 -6.19
N LYS A 116 7.18 5.28 -7.14
CA LYS A 116 7.05 6.48 -7.97
C LYS A 116 5.76 6.51 -8.80
N HIS A 117 5.38 5.37 -9.38
CA HIS A 117 4.29 5.25 -10.36
C HIS A 117 2.94 5.81 -9.88
N PRO A 118 2.35 5.42 -8.72
CA PRO A 118 1.02 5.89 -8.33
C PRO A 118 0.99 7.39 -8.08
N TYR A 119 2.04 7.97 -7.50
CA TYR A 119 2.13 9.42 -7.30
C TYR A 119 2.14 10.19 -8.62
N GLU A 120 2.92 9.72 -9.60
CA GLU A 120 2.98 10.34 -10.93
C GLU A 120 1.65 10.24 -11.67
N ARG A 121 1.00 9.05 -11.62
CA ARG A 121 -0.28 8.86 -12.29
C ARG A 121 -1.38 9.71 -11.68
N LEU A 122 -1.49 9.73 -10.35
CA LEU A 122 -2.44 10.61 -9.65
C LEU A 122 -2.24 12.08 -9.99
N ALA A 123 -1.01 12.57 -9.96
CA ALA A 123 -0.72 13.95 -10.33
C ALA A 123 -1.12 14.28 -11.76
N ILE A 124 -0.93 13.35 -12.71
CA ILE A 124 -1.36 13.51 -14.11
C ILE A 124 -2.90 13.51 -14.21
N LEU A 125 -3.57 12.57 -13.54
CA LEU A 125 -5.01 12.42 -13.60
C LEU A 125 -5.73 13.62 -12.97
N TYR A 126 -5.27 14.09 -11.82
CA TYR A 126 -5.80 15.31 -11.18
C TYR A 126 -5.53 16.56 -12.03
N ARG A 127 -4.36 16.68 -12.67
CA ARG A 127 -4.06 17.76 -13.61
C ARG A 127 -5.05 17.79 -14.78
N LYS A 128 -5.35 16.65 -15.40
CA LYS A 128 -6.32 16.52 -16.48
C LYS A 128 -7.73 16.96 -16.07
N ARG A 129 -8.10 16.73 -14.81
CA ARG A 129 -9.38 17.16 -14.22
C ARG A 129 -9.39 18.60 -13.74
N LYS A 130 -8.26 19.31 -13.84
CA LYS A 130 -8.07 20.65 -13.27
C LYS A 130 -8.34 20.69 -11.75
N ASP A 131 -8.12 19.55 -11.07
CA ASP A 131 -8.17 19.40 -9.61
C ASP A 131 -6.77 19.64 -9.04
N TYR A 132 -6.40 20.92 -9.03
CA TYR A 132 -5.06 21.34 -8.58
C TYR A 132 -4.86 21.13 -7.07
N VAL A 133 -5.94 21.09 -6.28
CA VAL A 133 -5.86 20.85 -4.83
C VAL A 133 -5.32 19.45 -4.56
N ASN A 134 -5.91 18.43 -5.16
CA ASN A 134 -5.46 17.05 -5.00
C ASN A 134 -4.11 16.80 -5.69
N GLU A 135 -3.86 17.44 -6.83
CA GLU A 135 -2.55 17.38 -7.48
C GLU A 135 -1.42 17.91 -6.57
N ILE A 136 -1.62 19.07 -5.94
CA ILE A 136 -0.66 19.68 -4.99
C ILE A 136 -0.46 18.74 -3.79
N ARG A 137 -1.55 18.20 -3.22
CA ARG A 137 -1.48 17.25 -2.11
C ARG A 137 -0.61 16.04 -2.45
N VAL A 138 -0.90 15.40 -3.58
CA VAL A 138 -0.17 14.19 -4.02
C VAL A 138 1.30 14.49 -4.28
N LEU A 139 1.62 15.59 -4.97
CA LEU A 139 3.01 15.98 -5.24
C LEU A 139 3.77 16.33 -3.95
N THR A 140 3.13 17.01 -3.00
CA THR A 140 3.74 17.32 -1.70
C THR A 140 4.04 16.05 -0.92
N THR A 141 3.11 15.09 -0.89
CA THR A 141 3.31 13.79 -0.26
C THR A 141 4.45 13.02 -0.92
N ALA A 142 4.48 12.96 -2.26
CA ALA A 142 5.53 12.29 -3.02
C ALA A 142 6.93 12.85 -2.70
N ILE A 143 7.08 14.18 -2.70
CA ILE A 143 8.34 14.85 -2.38
C ILE A 143 8.81 14.45 -0.98
N SER A 144 7.93 14.52 0.03
CA SER A 144 8.25 14.14 1.40
C SER A 144 8.70 12.67 1.50
N VAL A 145 7.98 11.76 0.85
CA VAL A 145 8.29 10.31 0.86
C VAL A 145 9.64 10.03 0.20
N PHE A 146 9.91 10.63 -0.96
CA PHE A 146 11.17 10.39 -1.67
C PHE A 146 12.37 11.04 -1.01
N MET A 147 12.20 12.23 -0.42
CA MET A 147 13.28 12.85 0.37
C MET A 147 13.65 11.98 1.58
N LYS A 148 12.66 11.51 2.34
CA LYS A 148 12.89 10.60 3.48
C LYS A 148 13.57 9.29 3.05
N GLU A 149 13.17 8.74 1.90
CA GLU A 149 13.81 7.53 1.37
C GLU A 149 15.24 7.80 0.89
N ASN A 150 15.51 8.98 0.30
CA ASN A 150 16.86 9.38 -0.08
C ASN A 150 17.77 9.50 1.16
N GLU A 151 17.28 10.11 2.25
CA GLU A 151 18.01 10.19 3.53
C GLU A 151 18.28 8.80 4.12
N ARG A 152 17.29 7.91 4.10
CA ARG A 152 17.45 6.52 4.55
C ARG A 152 18.52 5.78 3.75
N ARG A 153 18.52 5.91 2.42
CA ARG A 153 19.53 5.32 1.53
C ARG A 153 20.91 5.89 1.78
N ALA A 154 21.01 7.19 1.98
CA ALA A 154 22.24 7.88 2.33
C ALA A 154 22.84 7.32 3.62
N GLY A 155 22.03 7.16 4.68
CA GLY A 155 22.43 6.56 5.94
C GLY A 155 23.03 5.16 5.72
N ILE A 156 22.36 4.28 4.97
CA ILE A 156 22.86 2.92 4.67
C ILE A 156 24.22 2.95 3.96
N VAL A 157 24.42 3.88 3.03
CA VAL A 157 25.70 4.00 2.30
C VAL A 157 26.79 4.49 3.24
N CYS A 158 26.51 5.50 4.07
CA CYS A 158 27.47 6.04 5.05
C CYS A 158 27.84 5.00 6.13
N ASP A 159 26.88 4.20 6.59
CA ASP A 159 27.12 3.12 7.55
C ASP A 159 28.00 2.01 6.98
N LYS A 160 27.85 1.74 5.67
CA LYS A 160 28.62 0.72 4.97
C LYS A 160 30.03 1.20 4.60
N ASP A 161 30.18 2.45 4.22
CA ASP A 161 31.44 3.08 3.80
C ASP A 161 31.48 4.53 4.28
N GLY A 162 32.05 4.73 5.46
CA GLY A 162 32.16 6.06 6.08
C GLY A 162 32.99 7.05 5.28
N SER A 163 33.86 6.59 4.35
CA SER A 163 34.65 7.47 3.51
C SER A 163 33.83 8.25 2.49
N LEU A 164 32.61 7.78 2.20
CA LEU A 164 31.68 8.41 1.27
C LEU A 164 30.77 9.47 1.94
N HIS A 165 30.87 9.66 3.25
CA HIS A 165 29.94 10.50 4.01
C HIS A 165 29.77 11.90 3.41
N ASP A 166 30.85 12.63 3.22
CA ASP A 166 30.80 14.01 2.73
C ASP A 166 30.27 14.08 1.28
N MET A 167 30.67 13.13 0.45
CA MET A 167 30.14 13.02 -0.93
C MET A 167 28.65 12.73 -0.97
N VAL A 168 28.17 11.84 -0.09
CA VAL A 168 26.77 11.47 -0.02
C VAL A 168 25.94 12.65 0.51
N MET A 169 26.41 13.38 1.51
CA MET A 169 25.72 14.57 2.02
C MET A 169 25.64 15.66 0.96
N GLN A 170 26.73 15.92 0.24
CA GLN A 170 26.73 16.88 -0.88
C GLN A 170 25.80 16.41 -2.02
N ALA A 171 25.74 15.12 -2.30
CA ALA A 171 24.86 14.56 -3.32
C ALA A 171 23.37 14.74 -2.95
N LEU A 172 23.00 14.58 -1.67
CA LEU A 172 21.64 14.86 -1.20
C LEU A 172 21.25 16.32 -1.45
N GLU A 173 22.12 17.28 -1.13
CA GLU A 173 21.85 18.70 -1.32
C GLU A 173 21.73 19.10 -2.80
N THR A 174 22.56 18.48 -3.65
CA THR A 174 22.62 18.81 -5.10
C THR A 174 21.72 17.93 -5.98
N ASN A 175 20.92 17.04 -5.36
CA ASN A 175 20.10 16.05 -6.07
C ASN A 175 20.90 15.19 -7.07
N ALA A 176 22.16 14.86 -6.72
CA ALA A 176 23.08 14.08 -7.54
C ALA A 176 23.13 12.61 -7.11
N SER A 177 23.62 11.74 -7.99
CA SER A 177 23.93 10.34 -7.67
C SER A 177 25.43 10.12 -7.79
N ILE A 178 25.97 9.17 -7.01
CA ILE A 178 27.41 8.92 -6.92
C ILE A 178 27.73 7.58 -7.56
N ARG A 179 28.85 7.52 -8.32
CA ARG A 179 29.43 6.27 -8.82
C ARG A 179 30.81 6.04 -8.23
N TYR A 180 31.15 4.78 -8.01
CA TYR A 180 32.55 4.36 -7.77
C TYR A 180 33.38 4.50 -9.04
N GLU A 181 34.71 4.43 -8.89
CA GLU A 181 35.64 4.46 -10.02
C GLU A 181 35.45 3.28 -11.00
N ASP A 182 34.97 2.14 -10.49
CA ASP A 182 34.60 0.96 -11.30
C ASP A 182 33.31 1.11 -12.10
N GLY A 183 32.66 2.28 -12.02
CA GLY A 183 31.42 2.60 -12.72
C GLY A 183 30.13 2.12 -12.03
N LYS A 184 30.21 1.35 -10.94
CA LYS A 184 29.05 0.93 -10.17
C LYS A 184 28.45 2.10 -9.39
N TRP A 185 27.16 2.04 -9.15
CA TRP A 185 26.49 3.03 -8.33
C TRP A 185 26.85 2.86 -6.85
N ALA A 186 27.40 3.90 -6.24
CA ALA A 186 27.62 3.99 -4.81
C ALA A 186 26.35 4.50 -4.11
N PHE A 187 25.73 5.53 -4.67
CA PHE A 187 24.51 6.12 -4.15
C PHE A 187 23.59 6.57 -5.28
N VAL A 188 22.32 6.14 -5.22
CA VAL A 188 21.28 6.55 -6.17
C VAL A 188 20.09 7.04 -5.38
N GLN A 189 19.67 8.25 -5.68
CA GLN A 189 18.48 8.85 -5.05
C GLN A 189 17.33 9.06 -6.05
N TYR A 190 16.14 9.28 -5.53
CA TYR A 190 15.01 9.72 -6.32
C TYR A 190 15.21 11.18 -6.72
N ASP A 191 14.98 11.49 -7.99
CA ASP A 191 14.95 12.87 -8.45
C ASP A 191 13.66 13.54 -7.99
N VAL A 192 13.79 14.42 -6.99
CA VAL A 192 12.67 15.20 -6.44
C VAL A 192 12.49 16.56 -7.14
N MET A 193 13.49 17.02 -7.90
CA MET A 193 13.45 18.35 -8.54
C MET A 193 12.35 18.45 -9.61
N GLU A 194 12.14 17.37 -10.36
CA GLU A 194 11.03 17.30 -11.30
C GLU A 194 9.66 17.46 -10.60
N LEU A 195 9.48 16.78 -9.46
CA LEU A 195 8.25 16.87 -8.67
C LEU A 195 8.05 18.27 -8.08
N ILE A 196 9.12 18.90 -7.59
CA ILE A 196 9.09 20.29 -7.10
C ILE A 196 8.66 21.24 -8.22
N THR A 197 9.25 21.13 -9.39
CA THR A 197 8.89 21.95 -10.55
C THR A 197 7.41 21.77 -10.93
N ARG A 198 6.91 20.53 -10.91
CA ARG A 198 5.51 20.22 -11.16
C ARG A 198 4.58 20.78 -10.09
N LEU A 199 4.99 20.73 -8.82
CA LEU A 199 4.27 21.30 -7.68
C LEU A 199 4.11 22.81 -7.81
N GLU A 200 5.18 23.53 -8.14
CA GLU A 200 5.13 24.97 -8.36
C GLU A 200 4.19 25.36 -9.52
N LYS A 201 4.25 24.60 -10.60
CA LYS A 201 3.31 24.79 -11.73
C LYS A 201 1.85 24.54 -11.30
N ALA A 202 1.59 23.53 -10.48
CA ALA A 202 0.25 23.25 -9.97
C ALA A 202 -0.27 24.42 -9.08
N LYS A 203 0.57 24.93 -8.19
CA LYS A 203 0.26 26.09 -7.33
C LYS A 203 -0.07 27.34 -8.16
N LYS A 204 0.72 27.63 -9.19
CA LYS A 204 0.44 28.76 -10.12
C LYS A 204 -0.92 28.59 -10.81
N LEU A 205 -1.24 27.40 -11.28
CA LEU A 205 -2.53 27.15 -11.96
C LEU A 205 -3.72 27.24 -10.99
N GLN A 206 -3.57 26.79 -9.75
CA GLN A 206 -4.59 26.92 -8.72
C GLN A 206 -4.87 28.40 -8.44
N ASN A 207 -3.82 29.23 -8.24
CA ASN A 207 -3.95 30.65 -7.98
C ASN A 207 -4.63 31.39 -9.14
N ASN A 208 -4.32 31.05 -10.38
CA ASN A 208 -4.97 31.64 -11.55
C ASN A 208 -6.46 31.27 -11.63
N LYS A 209 -6.81 30.02 -11.31
CA LYS A 209 -8.22 29.57 -11.27
C LYS A 209 -9.03 30.30 -10.19
N SER A 210 -8.41 30.67 -9.08
CA SER A 210 -9.05 31.41 -7.99
C SER A 210 -9.28 32.91 -8.32
N ARG A 211 -8.49 33.48 -9.24
CA ARG A 211 -8.61 34.89 -9.68
C ARG A 211 -9.65 35.09 -10.79
N THR A 212 -10.06 34.02 -11.43
CA THR A 212 -11.00 34.04 -12.56
C THR A 212 -12.45 33.69 -12.14
N LYS A 213 -12.67 33.41 -10.86
CA LYS A 213 -13.97 33.27 -10.23
C LYS A 213 -14.34 34.53 -9.43
#